data_623ac30acd6032c7f04b6613f80ce1bc
#
_entry.id   623ac30acd6032c7f04b6613f80ce1bc
#
_cell.length_a   1.000
_cell.length_b   1.000
_cell.length_c   1.000
_cell.angle_alpha   90.00
_cell.angle_beta   90.00
_cell.angle_gamma   90.00
#
_symmetry.space_group_name_H-M   'P 1'
#
loop_
_entity.id
_entity.type
_entity.pdbx_description
1 polymer ?
#
loop_
_entity_poly.entity_id
_entity_poly.type
_entity_poly.pdbx_seq_one_letter_code
_entity_poly.pdbx_strand_id
1 'polypeptide(L)'
;MSAELKAQVPLVRYFDLIAQAPGGVARLRELILTLAVQGKLVPQDPSDEPASELLKKIRAEKDRLIAEGKIKRDKPLAEIADEVKPFELPNGWIWTSLAAVGIINPRNDAADETVASFVQMSSIPIQFSEAHDVEPRPWSAIKSGFTHFAEGDVGVAKITPCFENGKSTVFRNLSNRIGAGTTELHIVRPLGGIDPRYVLLFLKTPTFLKEGEAVMTGSAGQKRLPRNYFENKPFSLPPLAEQSRIVTRVEELMQLCDALEASGQLEAQQHAQLVNTLLGTLIQSETPEAQADNWQRIAIHFDVLLDRPEAVDALEQTILQLAVRGLLVPQDPTDEPASVLLQKIRTEKDHLIAQGKIKRDKPLPLITDEEKPFELPQGWEWVRLCELMPEFQNGASSRGDSGGQLITVLRLADIKKRRISLIDTRQIPIAPADIAKYRLEAGDILITRVNGSAEIVGQFNLCDRPVDAIYCDHFIRMRIDRQCIAPDFCALLGESPIVRESIQSLFITTAGQKTVNQGHIGSLQFPLPPLEEQFRIVTRLNELRNLCADLRARILAGQAVQRNLADALVASD
;
A
#
# COMPACT_ATOMS: atom_id res chain seq x y z
N MET A 1 -0.30 1.46 36.59
CA MET A 1 0.91 2.35 36.47
C MET A 1 0.86 3.34 37.62
N SER A 2 1.90 3.40 38.46
CA SER A 2 1.94 4.30 39.63
C SER A 2 2.04 5.76 39.19
N ALA A 3 1.50 6.67 40.01
CA ALA A 3 1.50 8.12 39.75
C ALA A 3 2.93 8.72 39.61
N GLU A 4 3.93 8.06 40.20
CA GLU A 4 5.35 8.46 40.11
C GLU A 4 5.96 8.24 38.72
N LEU A 5 5.51 7.23 37.95
CA LEU A 5 5.98 6.99 36.58
C LEU A 5 5.49 8.09 35.60
N LYS A 6 4.36 8.73 35.91
CA LYS A 6 3.78 9.78 35.04
C LYS A 6 4.57 11.10 35.05
N ALA A 7 5.48 11.31 36.00
CA ALA A 7 6.21 12.56 36.15
C ALA A 7 7.62 12.55 35.54
N GLN A 8 8.15 11.40 35.13
CA GLN A 8 9.57 11.25 34.80
C GLN A 8 9.91 10.97 33.33
N VAL A 9 8.95 10.62 32.46
CA VAL A 9 9.22 10.37 31.03
C VAL A 9 8.14 11.04 30.19
N PRO A 10 8.48 12.03 29.36
CA PRO A 10 7.53 12.71 28.46
C PRO A 10 6.73 11.74 27.58
N LEU A 11 7.36 10.64 27.15
CA LEU A 11 6.75 9.56 26.40
C LEU A 11 5.43 9.05 27.00
N VAL A 12 5.36 8.89 28.33
CA VAL A 12 4.16 8.35 29.01
C VAL A 12 2.99 9.34 28.96
N ARG A 13 3.28 10.63 28.92
CA ARG A 13 2.26 11.68 28.89
C ARG A 13 1.49 11.76 27.59
N TYR A 14 2.15 11.47 26.46
CA TYR A 14 1.59 11.62 25.12
C TYR A 14 1.42 10.29 24.38
N PHE A 15 1.71 9.17 25.04
CA PHE A 15 1.70 7.85 24.44
C PHE A 15 0.39 7.52 23.71
N ASP A 16 -0.75 7.73 24.38
CA ASP A 16 -2.06 7.44 23.81
C ASP A 16 -2.37 8.36 22.62
N LEU A 17 -1.96 9.63 22.69
CA LEU A 17 -2.19 10.59 21.62
C LEU A 17 -1.36 10.24 20.36
N ILE A 18 -0.10 9.84 20.57
CA ILE A 18 0.78 9.42 19.47
C ILE A 18 0.27 8.09 18.90
N ALA A 19 -0.12 7.13 19.75
CA ALA A 19 -0.59 5.81 19.31
C ALA A 19 -1.83 5.88 18.41
N GLN A 20 -2.74 6.82 18.67
CA GLN A 20 -3.97 7.02 17.90
C GLN A 20 -3.76 7.77 16.58
N ALA A 21 -2.63 8.43 16.40
CA ALA A 21 -2.33 9.12 15.15
C ALA A 21 -2.02 8.12 14.01
N PRO A 22 -2.35 8.44 12.75
CA PRO A 22 -1.97 7.60 11.62
C PRO A 22 -0.46 7.34 11.56
N GLY A 23 -0.05 6.06 11.65
CA GLY A 23 1.36 5.66 11.73
C GLY A 23 2.00 5.88 13.11
N GLY A 24 1.22 6.23 14.14
CA GLY A 24 1.71 6.58 15.47
C GLY A 24 2.46 5.45 16.19
N VAL A 25 2.01 4.20 16.04
CA VAL A 25 2.71 3.04 16.65
C VAL A 25 4.13 2.89 16.09
N ALA A 26 4.33 3.10 14.79
CA ALA A 26 5.66 3.09 14.19
C ALA A 26 6.55 4.21 14.76
N ARG A 27 5.98 5.41 14.96
CA ARG A 27 6.67 6.54 15.60
C ARG A 27 7.03 6.28 17.05
N LEU A 28 6.14 5.62 17.81
CA LEU A 28 6.43 5.21 19.18
C LEU A 28 7.62 4.24 19.23
N ARG A 29 7.67 3.25 18.33
CA ARG A 29 8.83 2.34 18.25
C ARG A 29 10.13 3.10 17.97
N GLU A 30 10.14 4.03 17.02
CA GLU A 30 11.31 4.88 16.73
C GLU A 30 11.74 5.71 17.95
N LEU A 31 10.78 6.33 18.64
CA LEU A 31 11.05 7.15 19.82
C LEU A 31 11.60 6.32 20.99
N ILE A 32 11.01 5.16 21.26
CA ILE A 32 11.52 4.23 22.30
C ILE A 32 12.98 3.88 22.05
N LEU A 33 13.35 3.52 20.81
CA LEU A 33 14.74 3.21 20.45
C LEU A 33 15.67 4.43 20.62
N THR A 34 15.20 5.60 20.25
CA THR A 34 15.96 6.85 20.36
C THR A 34 16.22 7.21 21.82
N LEU A 35 15.19 7.22 22.65
CA LEU A 35 15.31 7.51 24.09
C LEU A 35 16.18 6.50 24.82
N ALA A 36 16.14 5.23 24.41
CA ALA A 36 16.96 4.17 24.96
C ALA A 36 18.46 4.42 24.78
N VAL A 37 18.90 4.81 23.56
CA VAL A 37 20.32 5.09 23.29
C VAL A 37 20.79 6.44 23.82
N GLN A 38 19.85 7.35 24.13
CA GLN A 38 20.14 8.64 24.75
C GLN A 38 20.20 8.57 26.29
N GLY A 39 19.86 7.41 26.90
CA GLY A 39 19.80 7.26 28.35
C GLY A 39 18.63 8.00 29.01
N LYS A 40 17.55 8.26 28.24
CA LYS A 40 16.35 8.94 28.72
C LYS A 40 15.18 8.00 29.02
N LEU A 41 15.34 6.67 28.80
CA LEU A 41 14.26 5.70 28.92
C LEU A 41 14.10 5.13 30.33
N VAL A 42 15.18 5.02 31.07
CA VAL A 42 15.21 4.53 32.45
C VAL A 42 15.99 5.49 33.34
N PRO A 43 15.73 5.55 34.66
CA PRO A 43 16.53 6.36 35.57
C PRO A 43 17.93 5.79 35.68
N GLN A 44 18.95 6.65 35.76
CA GLN A 44 20.33 6.30 36.07
C GLN A 44 20.44 5.93 37.55
N ASP A 45 21.27 4.93 37.87
CA ASP A 45 21.63 4.54 39.22
C ASP A 45 23.09 4.96 39.49
N PRO A 46 23.34 5.90 40.42
CA PRO A 46 24.71 6.33 40.75
C PRO A 46 25.61 5.21 41.30
N SER A 47 25.04 4.09 41.72
CA SER A 47 25.79 2.93 42.21
C SER A 47 26.28 2.01 41.11
N ASP A 48 25.81 2.18 39.87
CA ASP A 48 26.27 1.37 38.73
C ASP A 48 27.75 1.64 38.44
N GLU A 49 28.50 0.57 38.12
CA GLU A 49 29.89 0.70 37.69
C GLU A 49 29.95 1.50 36.37
N PRO A 50 30.67 2.63 36.29
CA PRO A 50 30.71 3.45 35.08
C PRO A 50 31.17 2.68 33.85
N ALA A 51 30.62 2.98 32.69
CA ALA A 51 30.98 2.33 31.43
C ALA A 51 32.47 2.48 31.05
N SER A 52 33.17 3.47 31.60
CA SER A 52 34.61 3.62 31.43
C SER A 52 35.40 2.42 32.03
N GLU A 53 34.96 1.86 33.17
CA GLU A 53 35.58 0.66 33.75
C GLU A 53 35.25 -0.59 32.91
N LEU A 54 34.01 -0.71 32.43
CA LEU A 54 33.63 -1.75 31.48
C LEU A 54 34.50 -1.71 30.22
N LEU A 55 34.71 -0.52 29.64
CA LEU A 55 35.55 -0.36 28.44
C LEU A 55 37.03 -0.75 28.70
N LYS A 56 37.59 -0.49 29.91
CA LYS A 56 38.92 -0.95 30.29
C LYS A 56 39.00 -2.48 30.33
N LYS A 57 37.99 -3.14 30.92
CA LYS A 57 37.89 -4.61 30.94
C LYS A 57 37.84 -5.21 29.53
N ILE A 58 37.02 -4.60 28.62
CA ILE A 58 36.94 -5.03 27.22
C ILE A 58 38.28 -4.87 26.49
N ARG A 59 38.98 -3.76 26.68
CA ARG A 59 40.31 -3.56 26.10
C ARG A 59 41.31 -4.62 26.57
N ALA A 60 41.36 -4.91 27.87
CA ALA A 60 42.20 -5.96 28.42
C ALA A 60 41.87 -7.36 27.87
N GLU A 61 40.59 -7.65 27.69
CA GLU A 61 40.13 -8.89 27.04
C GLU A 61 40.57 -8.96 25.57
N LYS A 62 40.42 -7.88 24.79
CA LYS A 62 40.91 -7.81 23.41
C LYS A 62 42.41 -8.01 23.30
N ASP A 63 43.18 -7.35 24.17
CA ASP A 63 44.65 -7.49 24.20
C ASP A 63 45.08 -8.92 24.50
N ARG A 64 44.36 -9.60 25.42
CA ARG A 64 44.57 -11.02 25.69
C ARG A 64 44.29 -11.89 24.48
N LEU A 65 43.15 -11.69 23.79
CA LEU A 65 42.78 -12.43 22.57
C LEU A 65 43.78 -12.22 21.44
N ILE A 66 44.33 -11.01 21.32
CA ILE A 66 45.38 -10.68 20.35
C ILE A 66 46.70 -11.43 20.72
N ALA A 67 47.08 -11.42 21.97
CA ALA A 67 48.27 -12.10 22.46
C ALA A 67 48.19 -13.64 22.28
N GLU A 68 46.97 -14.19 22.45
CA GLU A 68 46.66 -15.61 22.20
C GLU A 68 46.56 -15.95 20.69
N GLY A 69 46.70 -14.96 19.81
CA GLY A 69 46.58 -15.15 18.35
C GLY A 69 45.16 -15.47 17.85
N LYS A 70 44.14 -15.33 18.73
CA LYS A 70 42.73 -15.61 18.39
C LYS A 70 42.10 -14.54 17.52
N ILE A 71 42.53 -13.28 17.64
CA ILE A 71 42.09 -12.16 16.81
C ILE A 71 43.30 -11.35 16.34
N LYS A 72 43.12 -10.69 15.19
CA LYS A 72 44.13 -9.77 14.67
C LYS A 72 44.05 -8.43 15.40
N ARG A 73 45.19 -7.74 15.52
CA ARG A 73 45.23 -6.39 16.08
C ARG A 73 44.44 -5.44 15.16
N ASP A 74 43.49 -4.73 15.75
CA ASP A 74 42.75 -3.68 15.05
C ASP A 74 43.66 -2.48 14.71
N LYS A 75 43.27 -1.70 13.69
CA LYS A 75 43.89 -0.40 13.48
C LYS A 75 43.59 0.50 14.71
N PRO A 76 44.49 1.44 15.04
CA PRO A 76 44.19 2.41 16.09
C PRO A 76 42.85 3.08 15.80
N LEU A 77 41.94 3.00 16.79
CA LEU A 77 40.63 3.68 16.68
C LEU A 77 40.88 5.18 16.88
N ALA A 78 40.29 6.01 16.00
CA ALA A 78 40.29 7.45 16.17
C ALA A 78 39.50 7.84 17.42
N GLU A 79 39.94 8.85 18.14
CA GLU A 79 39.12 9.47 19.16
C GLU A 79 37.87 10.08 18.54
N ILE A 80 36.72 9.94 19.22
CA ILE A 80 35.47 10.52 18.78
C ILE A 80 35.50 12.01 19.13
N ALA A 81 35.69 12.84 18.12
CA ALA A 81 35.71 14.30 18.27
C ALA A 81 34.35 14.81 18.79
N ASP A 82 34.35 15.91 19.54
CA ASP A 82 33.12 16.46 20.14
C ASP A 82 32.10 16.86 19.09
N GLU A 83 32.54 17.31 17.90
CA GLU A 83 31.65 17.72 16.82
C GLU A 83 30.84 16.56 16.20
N VAL A 84 31.29 15.29 16.38
CA VAL A 84 30.57 14.11 15.85
C VAL A 84 29.70 13.41 16.89
N LYS A 85 29.68 13.89 18.13
CA LYS A 85 28.82 13.36 19.20
C LYS A 85 27.40 13.89 19.00
N PRO A 86 26.40 13.02 18.76
CA PRO A 86 25.05 13.50 18.36
C PRO A 86 24.25 14.11 19.51
N PHE A 87 24.60 13.84 20.77
CA PHE A 87 23.94 14.36 21.98
C PHE A 87 24.83 14.24 23.20
N GLU A 88 24.45 14.90 24.30
CA GLU A 88 25.13 14.75 25.59
C GLU A 88 24.75 13.43 26.29
N LEU A 89 25.74 12.72 26.82
CA LEU A 89 25.51 11.47 27.52
C LEU A 89 25.19 11.69 29.01
N PRO A 90 24.34 10.83 29.60
CA PRO A 90 24.18 10.78 31.06
C PRO A 90 25.49 10.46 31.80
N ASN A 91 25.52 10.79 33.09
CA ASN A 91 26.65 10.42 33.95
C ASN A 91 26.89 8.90 33.95
N GLY A 92 28.15 8.48 33.91
CA GLY A 92 28.52 7.07 33.89
C GLY A 92 28.53 6.44 32.48
N TRP A 93 28.00 7.11 31.45
CA TRP A 93 28.08 6.64 30.08
C TRP A 93 29.34 7.15 29.35
N ILE A 94 29.69 6.48 28.26
CA ILE A 94 30.85 6.90 27.45
C ILE A 94 30.54 6.72 25.94
N TRP A 95 31.03 7.66 25.14
CA TRP A 95 31.07 7.47 23.69
C TRP A 95 32.20 6.49 23.31
N THR A 96 31.87 5.51 22.47
CA THR A 96 32.77 4.52 21.93
C THR A 96 32.36 4.09 20.54
N SER A 97 32.82 2.97 20.02
CA SER A 97 32.41 2.41 18.72
C SER A 97 32.22 0.90 18.82
N LEU A 98 31.49 0.32 17.85
CA LEU A 98 31.33 -1.14 17.81
C LEU A 98 32.67 -1.87 17.67
N ALA A 99 33.63 -1.29 16.93
CA ALA A 99 34.97 -1.82 16.82
C ALA A 99 35.71 -1.79 18.17
N ALA A 100 35.45 -0.85 19.06
CA ALA A 100 36.06 -0.80 20.39
C ALA A 100 35.50 -1.86 21.33
N VAL A 101 34.21 -2.15 21.25
CA VAL A 101 33.48 -3.00 22.20
C VAL A 101 33.26 -4.46 21.75
N GLY A 102 33.65 -4.78 20.50
CA GLY A 102 33.43 -6.13 19.97
C GLY A 102 34.43 -6.52 18.88
N ILE A 103 34.28 -7.72 18.36
CA ILE A 103 35.04 -8.26 17.23
C ILE A 103 34.18 -8.10 15.97
N ILE A 104 34.65 -7.37 14.96
CA ILE A 104 33.92 -7.11 13.73
C ILE A 104 34.17 -8.22 12.72
N ASN A 105 33.09 -8.80 12.18
CA ASN A 105 33.07 -9.89 11.21
C ASN A 105 33.95 -11.07 11.66
N PRO A 106 33.67 -11.68 12.84
CA PRO A 106 34.46 -12.77 13.41
C PRO A 106 34.50 -13.96 12.47
N ARG A 107 35.49 -14.82 12.63
CA ARG A 107 35.54 -16.15 12.02
C ARG A 107 35.41 -17.21 13.08
N ASN A 108 34.69 -18.28 12.73
CA ASN A 108 34.57 -19.46 13.56
C ASN A 108 35.41 -20.59 12.94
N ASP A 109 35.90 -21.48 13.78
CA ASP A 109 36.59 -22.70 13.41
C ASP A 109 35.85 -23.89 14.06
N ALA A 110 35.57 -24.92 13.29
CA ALA A 110 34.92 -26.14 13.74
C ALA A 110 35.23 -27.30 12.77
N ALA A 111 35.07 -28.54 13.25
CA ALA A 111 35.20 -29.72 12.41
C ALA A 111 34.17 -29.73 11.29
N ASP A 112 34.52 -30.32 10.15
CA ASP A 112 33.72 -30.29 8.92
C ASP A 112 32.31 -30.92 9.09
N GLU A 113 32.19 -31.92 9.94
CA GLU A 113 30.94 -32.63 10.24
C GLU A 113 30.08 -31.93 11.30
N THR A 114 30.60 -30.88 11.94
CA THR A 114 29.82 -30.13 12.95
C THR A 114 28.57 -29.57 12.33
N VAL A 115 27.40 -29.89 12.89
CA VAL A 115 26.13 -29.28 12.51
C VAL A 115 26.13 -27.83 12.97
N ALA A 116 25.99 -26.90 12.06
CA ALA A 116 25.93 -25.45 12.32
C ALA A 116 24.63 -24.86 11.76
N SER A 117 24.27 -23.68 12.20
CA SER A 117 23.06 -22.98 11.75
C SER A 117 23.35 -22.12 10.53
N PHE A 118 22.55 -22.29 9.49
CA PHE A 118 22.53 -21.39 8.35
C PHE A 118 21.36 -20.42 8.46
N VAL A 119 21.61 -19.11 8.32
CA VAL A 119 20.56 -18.06 8.37
C VAL A 119 20.52 -17.32 7.04
N GLN A 120 19.37 -17.37 6.38
CA GLN A 120 19.13 -16.67 5.14
C GLN A 120 18.77 -15.19 5.40
N MET A 121 18.96 -14.30 4.41
CA MET A 121 18.56 -12.89 4.53
C MET A 121 17.05 -12.73 4.74
N SER A 122 16.22 -13.62 4.18
CA SER A 122 14.77 -13.64 4.38
C SER A 122 14.37 -13.86 5.83
N SER A 123 15.14 -14.68 6.55
CA SER A 123 14.90 -15.05 7.95
C SER A 123 15.38 -14.00 8.97
N ILE A 124 16.08 -12.94 8.52
CA ILE A 124 16.51 -11.86 9.41
C ILE A 124 15.34 -10.88 9.58
N PRO A 125 14.86 -10.65 10.83
CA PRO A 125 13.68 -9.85 11.09
C PRO A 125 13.92 -8.34 10.94
N ILE A 126 12.83 -7.62 10.67
CA ILE A 126 12.77 -6.16 10.67
C ILE A 126 12.47 -5.65 12.08
N GLN A 127 11.53 -6.27 12.78
CA GLN A 127 11.12 -5.87 14.12
C GLN A 127 12.15 -6.23 15.18
N PHE A 128 12.16 -5.45 16.28
CA PHE A 128 13.09 -5.67 17.40
C PHE A 128 12.80 -6.96 18.16
N SER A 129 11.53 -7.27 18.36
CA SER A 129 11.02 -8.40 19.15
C SER A 129 10.97 -9.73 18.41
N GLU A 130 11.18 -9.74 17.10
CA GLU A 130 11.11 -10.95 16.30
C GLU A 130 12.39 -11.78 16.36
N ALA A 131 12.23 -13.11 16.33
CA ALA A 131 13.34 -14.06 16.21
C ALA A 131 13.66 -14.36 14.75
N HIS A 132 14.88 -14.83 14.50
CA HIS A 132 15.28 -15.35 13.20
C HIS A 132 15.09 -16.87 13.14
N ASP A 133 14.83 -17.39 11.94
CA ASP A 133 14.81 -18.82 11.69
C ASP A 133 16.23 -19.34 11.38
N VAL A 134 16.46 -20.62 11.65
CA VAL A 134 17.73 -21.31 11.40
C VAL A 134 17.49 -22.58 10.57
N GLU A 135 18.43 -22.88 9.70
CA GLU A 135 18.48 -24.13 8.94
C GLU A 135 19.76 -24.89 9.34
N PRO A 136 19.67 -26.13 9.85
CA PRO A 136 20.86 -26.90 10.20
C PRO A 136 21.60 -27.35 8.94
N ARG A 137 22.91 -27.13 8.88
CA ARG A 137 23.81 -27.55 7.80
C ARG A 137 25.14 -28.03 8.36
N PRO A 138 25.85 -28.99 7.70
CA PRO A 138 27.21 -29.34 8.08
C PRO A 138 28.13 -28.13 7.86
N TRP A 139 29.09 -27.93 8.77
CA TRP A 139 30.02 -26.81 8.71
C TRP A 139 30.81 -26.75 7.40
N SER A 140 31.20 -27.91 6.87
CA SER A 140 31.86 -28.02 5.57
C SER A 140 31.13 -27.32 4.44
N ALA A 141 29.80 -27.29 4.48
CA ALA A 141 28.96 -26.66 3.45
C ALA A 141 28.87 -25.12 3.57
N ILE A 142 29.16 -24.57 4.77
CA ILE A 142 28.94 -23.14 5.05
C ILE A 142 30.16 -22.39 5.60
N LYS A 143 31.30 -23.07 5.80
CA LYS A 143 32.56 -22.48 6.30
C LYS A 143 33.23 -21.52 5.31
N SER A 144 32.91 -21.63 4.03
CA SER A 144 33.50 -20.80 2.97
C SER A 144 32.43 -20.11 2.13
N GLY A 145 32.66 -18.86 1.73
CA GLY A 145 31.71 -18.09 0.91
C GLY A 145 30.56 -17.46 1.69
N PHE A 146 30.57 -17.53 3.02
CA PHE A 146 29.53 -17.00 3.91
C PHE A 146 30.11 -16.12 5.03
N THR A 147 29.25 -15.30 5.64
CA THR A 147 29.60 -14.52 6.84
C THR A 147 29.35 -15.38 8.07
N HIS A 148 30.35 -15.50 8.94
CA HIS A 148 30.27 -16.30 10.16
C HIS A 148 29.70 -15.50 11.34
N PHE A 149 28.99 -16.19 12.21
CA PHE A 149 28.52 -15.69 13.50
C PHE A 149 28.42 -16.84 14.51
N ALA A 150 28.35 -16.50 15.80
CA ALA A 150 28.15 -17.42 16.89
C ALA A 150 26.97 -16.96 17.76
N GLU A 151 26.61 -17.78 18.73
CA GLU A 151 25.60 -17.47 19.74
C GLU A 151 25.91 -16.15 20.45
N GLY A 152 24.96 -15.19 20.43
CA GLY A 152 25.11 -13.86 21.00
C GLY A 152 25.75 -12.81 20.08
N ASP A 153 26.22 -13.18 18.89
CA ASP A 153 26.67 -12.21 17.91
C ASP A 153 25.47 -11.38 17.37
N VAL A 154 25.74 -10.12 16.99
CA VAL A 154 24.71 -9.24 16.42
C VAL A 154 25.02 -8.95 14.97
N GLY A 155 24.04 -9.16 14.11
CA GLY A 155 24.18 -8.94 12.67
C GLY A 155 23.20 -7.90 12.13
N VAL A 156 23.69 -7.11 11.15
CA VAL A 156 22.88 -6.18 10.38
C VAL A 156 23.09 -6.41 8.90
N ALA A 157 22.01 -6.38 8.12
CA ALA A 157 22.08 -6.41 6.66
C ALA A 157 22.82 -5.17 6.14
N LYS A 158 23.68 -5.33 5.13
CA LYS A 158 24.43 -4.20 4.54
C LYS A 158 23.95 -3.78 3.15
N ILE A 159 23.05 -4.57 2.51
CA ILE A 159 22.60 -4.34 1.14
C ILE A 159 21.19 -3.74 1.10
N THR A 160 20.92 -2.87 0.12
CA THR A 160 19.56 -2.39 -0.21
C THR A 160 18.67 -3.53 -0.73
N PRO A 161 17.35 -3.56 -0.41
CA PRO A 161 16.64 -2.69 0.54
C PRO A 161 16.70 -3.21 1.99
N CYS A 162 17.44 -4.28 2.26
CA CYS A 162 17.44 -4.97 3.54
C CYS A 162 17.97 -4.10 4.69
N PHE A 163 19.01 -3.29 4.44
CA PHE A 163 19.53 -2.34 5.42
C PHE A 163 18.53 -1.21 5.71
N GLU A 164 17.98 -0.61 4.68
CA GLU A 164 16.99 0.48 4.77
C GLU A 164 15.75 0.04 5.57
N ASN A 165 15.37 -1.24 5.44
CA ASN A 165 14.29 -1.84 6.21
C ASN A 165 14.69 -2.24 7.65
N GLY A 166 15.92 -1.97 8.08
CA GLY A 166 16.40 -2.27 9.44
C GLY A 166 16.58 -3.75 9.77
N LYS A 167 16.78 -4.62 8.74
CA LYS A 167 17.02 -6.05 8.97
C LYS A 167 18.29 -6.27 9.80
N SER A 168 18.11 -6.67 11.06
CA SER A 168 19.18 -6.96 12.02
C SER A 168 18.66 -7.87 13.13
N THR A 169 19.55 -8.67 13.74
CA THR A 169 19.18 -9.65 14.76
C THR A 169 20.35 -9.96 15.70
N VAL A 170 20.01 -10.45 16.90
CA VAL A 170 20.95 -11.20 17.75
C VAL A 170 20.84 -12.66 17.36
N PHE A 171 21.93 -13.30 16.98
CA PHE A 171 21.94 -14.72 16.65
C PHE A 171 21.81 -15.56 17.91
N ARG A 172 20.75 -16.38 17.98
CA ARG A 172 20.39 -17.22 19.13
C ARG A 172 19.89 -18.58 18.69
N ASN A 173 19.88 -19.53 19.60
CA ASN A 173 19.41 -20.90 19.37
C ASN A 173 20.17 -21.59 18.22
N LEU A 174 21.45 -21.32 18.09
CA LEU A 174 22.29 -21.87 17.05
C LEU A 174 22.73 -23.30 17.39
N SER A 175 22.69 -24.19 16.39
CA SER A 175 23.27 -25.54 16.49
C SER A 175 24.75 -25.45 16.80
N ASN A 176 25.18 -26.14 17.86
CA ASN A 176 26.55 -26.08 18.38
C ASN A 176 27.10 -24.65 18.59
N ARG A 177 26.18 -23.67 18.80
CA ARG A 177 26.49 -22.27 19.08
C ARG A 177 27.22 -21.52 17.94
N ILE A 178 27.29 -22.08 16.75
CA ILE A 178 27.94 -21.46 15.59
C ILE A 178 27.01 -21.46 14.36
N GLY A 179 27.24 -20.49 13.48
CA GLY A 179 26.48 -20.38 12.24
C GLY A 179 27.19 -19.58 11.17
N ALA A 180 26.60 -19.59 10.01
CA ALA A 180 26.99 -18.75 8.89
C ALA A 180 25.74 -18.31 8.11
N GLY A 181 25.86 -17.21 7.37
CA GLY A 181 24.76 -16.69 6.56
C GLY A 181 25.28 -15.93 5.35
N THR A 182 24.36 -15.26 4.67
CA THR A 182 24.70 -14.48 3.47
C THR A 182 25.90 -13.55 3.68
N THR A 183 26.69 -13.34 2.62
CA THR A 183 27.81 -12.39 2.63
C THR A 183 27.36 -10.93 2.79
N GLU A 184 26.07 -10.66 2.70
CA GLU A 184 25.49 -9.31 2.78
C GLU A 184 25.15 -8.89 4.23
N LEU A 185 25.96 -9.37 5.21
CA LEU A 185 25.88 -9.00 6.63
C LEU A 185 27.16 -8.32 7.10
N HIS A 186 27.02 -7.39 8.07
CA HIS A 186 28.04 -7.01 9.01
C HIS A 186 27.71 -7.64 10.37
N ILE A 187 28.71 -8.20 11.05
CA ILE A 187 28.57 -8.87 12.33
C ILE A 187 29.46 -8.18 13.37
N VAL A 188 28.95 -8.03 14.57
CA VAL A 188 29.74 -7.69 15.74
C VAL A 188 29.54 -8.76 16.82
N ARG A 189 30.62 -9.26 17.39
CA ARG A 189 30.65 -10.12 18.57
C ARG A 189 30.98 -9.26 19.79
N PRO A 190 30.01 -8.91 20.63
CA PRO A 190 30.22 -8.08 21.80
C PRO A 190 31.15 -8.79 22.82
N LEU A 191 31.99 -8.03 23.50
CA LEU A 191 32.93 -8.50 24.54
C LEU A 191 32.56 -7.92 25.91
N GLY A 192 33.19 -8.40 26.97
CA GLY A 192 33.05 -7.86 28.31
C GLY A 192 31.65 -7.99 28.92
N GLY A 193 30.81 -8.87 28.40
CA GLY A 193 29.46 -9.08 28.90
C GLY A 193 28.42 -8.05 28.45
N ILE A 194 28.76 -7.22 27.47
CA ILE A 194 27.76 -6.28 26.85
C ILE A 194 26.55 -7.09 26.41
N ASP A 195 25.34 -6.59 26.73
CA ASP A 195 24.09 -7.21 26.27
C ASP A 195 23.96 -7.08 24.75
N PRO A 196 23.94 -8.19 23.99
CA PRO A 196 23.78 -8.15 22.53
C PRO A 196 22.50 -7.45 22.08
N ARG A 197 21.44 -7.47 22.91
CA ARG A 197 20.17 -6.79 22.61
C ARG A 197 20.33 -5.27 22.65
N TYR A 198 21.21 -4.73 23.53
CA TYR A 198 21.51 -3.31 23.54
C TYR A 198 22.24 -2.89 22.25
N VAL A 199 23.15 -3.72 21.76
CA VAL A 199 23.78 -3.49 20.45
C VAL A 199 22.76 -3.54 19.32
N LEU A 200 21.85 -4.53 19.34
CA LEU A 200 20.75 -4.61 18.36
C LEU A 200 19.86 -3.37 18.38
N LEU A 201 19.53 -2.88 19.58
CA LEU A 201 18.74 -1.67 19.78
C LEU A 201 19.38 -0.47 19.08
N PHE A 202 20.70 -0.25 19.27
CA PHE A 202 21.46 0.79 18.59
C PHE A 202 21.40 0.66 17.07
N LEU A 203 21.58 -0.55 16.52
CA LEU A 203 21.54 -0.81 15.08
C LEU A 203 20.15 -0.59 14.44
N LYS A 204 19.09 -0.61 15.26
CA LYS A 204 17.72 -0.35 14.81
C LYS A 204 17.27 1.11 15.01
N THR A 205 18.12 1.98 15.58
CA THR A 205 17.75 3.39 15.74
C THR A 205 17.55 4.09 14.39
N PRO A 206 16.57 5.01 14.29
CA PRO A 206 16.37 5.80 13.08
C PRO A 206 17.63 6.56 12.63
N THR A 207 18.40 7.07 13.57
CA THR A 207 19.66 7.79 13.30
C THR A 207 20.68 6.86 12.62
N PHE A 208 20.90 5.65 13.16
CA PHE A 208 21.83 4.70 12.55
C PHE A 208 21.42 4.32 11.13
N LEU A 209 20.12 4.08 10.90
CA LEU A 209 19.62 3.67 9.59
C LEU A 209 19.66 4.82 8.56
N LYS A 210 19.16 6.00 8.90
CA LYS A 210 19.13 7.17 7.99
C LYS A 210 20.53 7.65 7.59
N GLU A 211 21.43 7.77 8.55
CA GLU A 211 22.80 8.18 8.25
C GLU A 211 23.57 7.08 7.52
N GLY A 212 23.31 5.82 7.83
CA GLY A 212 23.85 4.67 7.12
C GLY A 212 23.43 4.65 5.65
N GLU A 213 22.14 4.88 5.38
CA GLU A 213 21.59 4.98 4.02
C GLU A 213 22.28 6.09 3.21
N ALA A 214 22.52 7.25 3.84
CA ALA A 214 23.18 8.39 3.19
C ALA A 214 24.63 8.11 2.72
N VAL A 215 25.32 7.17 3.40
CA VAL A 215 26.74 6.81 3.08
C VAL A 215 26.84 5.50 2.26
N MET A 216 25.74 4.84 1.94
CA MET A 216 25.75 3.61 1.14
C MET A 216 26.30 3.86 -0.26
N THR A 217 27.15 2.94 -0.74
CA THR A 217 27.79 3.00 -2.05
C THR A 217 27.42 1.82 -2.93
N GLY A 218 27.40 2.00 -4.26
CA GLY A 218 27.07 0.97 -5.25
C GLY A 218 26.12 1.47 -6.33
N SER A 219 25.73 0.59 -7.25
CA SER A 219 24.74 0.88 -8.28
C SER A 219 23.32 0.95 -7.72
N ALA A 220 22.42 1.59 -8.47
CA ALA A 220 21.00 1.70 -8.08
C ALA A 220 20.39 0.31 -7.78
N GLY A 221 19.74 0.17 -6.63
CA GLY A 221 19.14 -1.09 -6.17
C GLY A 221 20.13 -2.11 -5.59
N GLN A 222 21.44 -1.87 -5.59
CA GLN A 222 22.46 -2.75 -5.03
C GLN A 222 23.54 -1.97 -4.24
N LYS A 223 23.13 -0.93 -3.52
CA LYS A 223 24.02 -0.20 -2.61
C LYS A 223 24.34 -1.04 -1.37
N ARG A 224 25.51 -0.77 -0.78
CA ARG A 224 25.98 -1.46 0.43
C ARG A 224 26.48 -0.48 1.47
N LEU A 225 26.18 -0.75 2.74
CA LEU A 225 26.69 -0.03 3.88
C LEU A 225 28.21 -0.26 3.99
N PRO A 226 29.05 0.80 4.00
CA PRO A 226 30.48 0.63 4.20
C PRO A 226 30.80 0.06 5.58
N ARG A 227 31.76 -0.87 5.63
CA ARG A 227 32.25 -1.45 6.90
C ARG A 227 32.72 -0.36 7.86
N ASN A 228 33.40 0.67 7.37
CA ASN A 228 33.91 1.78 8.19
C ASN A 228 32.78 2.52 8.94
N TYR A 229 31.60 2.71 8.32
CA TYR A 229 30.45 3.28 9.02
C TYR A 229 29.98 2.36 10.16
N PHE A 230 29.78 1.08 9.89
CA PHE A 230 29.32 0.11 10.87
C PHE A 230 30.25 0.02 12.09
N GLU A 231 31.57 -0.05 11.86
CA GLU A 231 32.55 -0.28 12.93
C GLU A 231 32.88 0.98 13.74
N ASN A 232 32.79 2.19 13.15
CA ASN A 232 33.26 3.44 13.75
C ASN A 232 32.16 4.46 14.09
N LYS A 233 30.89 4.18 13.75
CA LYS A 233 29.79 5.07 14.16
C LYS A 233 29.81 5.25 15.68
N PRO A 234 29.70 6.50 16.19
CA PRO A 234 29.60 6.75 17.63
C PRO A 234 28.50 5.92 18.29
N PHE A 235 28.89 5.13 19.27
CA PHE A 235 28.05 4.21 20.02
C PHE A 235 28.03 4.65 21.48
N SER A 236 26.84 4.96 22.01
CA SER A 236 26.64 5.31 23.41
C SER A 236 26.64 4.06 24.27
N LEU A 237 27.63 3.91 25.13
CA LEU A 237 27.81 2.75 26.00
C LEU A 237 27.38 3.09 27.45
N PRO A 238 26.28 2.50 27.96
CA PRO A 238 25.86 2.63 29.35
C PRO A 238 26.61 1.67 30.26
N PRO A 239 26.52 1.87 31.58
CA PRO A 239 26.85 0.86 32.59
C PRO A 239 26.17 -0.48 32.31
N LEU A 240 26.83 -1.60 32.58
CA LEU A 240 26.33 -2.94 32.24
C LEU A 240 24.95 -3.25 32.88
N ALA A 241 24.76 -2.86 34.15
CA ALA A 241 23.48 -3.04 34.82
C ALA A 241 22.37 -2.20 34.19
N GLU A 242 22.71 -0.99 33.74
CA GLU A 242 21.75 -0.12 33.05
C GLU A 242 21.37 -0.66 31.67
N GLN A 243 22.31 -1.30 30.92
CA GLN A 243 21.97 -1.98 29.65
C GLN A 243 20.82 -2.97 29.84
N SER A 244 20.87 -3.78 30.90
CA SER A 244 19.81 -4.75 31.19
C SER A 244 18.48 -4.09 31.51
N ARG A 245 18.48 -2.99 32.29
CA ARG A 245 17.25 -2.22 32.59
C ARG A 245 16.66 -1.60 31.33
N ILE A 246 17.50 -1.00 30.48
CA ILE A 246 17.08 -0.41 29.20
C ILE A 246 16.45 -1.47 28.30
N VAL A 247 17.13 -2.60 28.09
CA VAL A 247 16.64 -3.68 27.22
C VAL A 247 15.32 -4.24 27.72
N THR A 248 15.18 -4.52 29.01
CA THR A 248 13.91 -4.99 29.59
C THR A 248 12.79 -3.97 29.34
N ARG A 249 13.08 -2.69 29.57
CA ARG A 249 12.08 -1.63 29.34
C ARG A 249 11.68 -1.48 27.87
N VAL A 250 12.65 -1.59 26.96
CA VAL A 250 12.37 -1.59 25.51
C VAL A 250 11.50 -2.78 25.13
N GLU A 251 11.82 -4.00 25.61
CA GLU A 251 11.02 -5.20 25.32
C GLU A 251 9.57 -5.05 25.81
N GLU A 252 9.34 -4.53 27.02
CA GLU A 252 7.99 -4.25 27.54
C GLU A 252 7.22 -3.24 26.65
N LEU A 253 7.87 -2.15 26.26
CA LEU A 253 7.24 -1.10 25.45
C LEU A 253 7.00 -1.56 24.01
N MET A 254 7.88 -2.38 23.43
CA MET A 254 7.66 -2.97 22.10
C MET A 254 6.49 -3.94 22.11
N GLN A 255 6.36 -4.78 23.14
CA GLN A 255 5.18 -5.65 23.30
C GLN A 255 3.88 -4.85 23.40
N LEU A 256 3.90 -3.70 24.10
CA LEU A 256 2.75 -2.81 24.14
C LEU A 256 2.42 -2.23 22.75
N CYS A 257 3.44 -1.82 21.98
CA CYS A 257 3.26 -1.38 20.61
C CYS A 257 2.67 -2.48 19.71
N ASP A 258 3.12 -3.72 19.86
CA ASP A 258 2.61 -4.88 19.10
C ASP A 258 1.14 -5.15 19.45
N ALA A 259 0.76 -5.06 20.73
CA ALA A 259 -0.63 -5.21 21.18
C ALA A 259 -1.54 -4.08 20.66
N LEU A 260 -1.05 -2.83 20.65
CA LEU A 260 -1.80 -1.68 20.10
C LEU A 260 -2.02 -1.83 18.59
N GLU A 261 -1.02 -2.26 17.84
CA GLU A 261 -1.14 -2.48 16.40
C GLU A 261 -2.14 -3.59 16.08
N ALA A 262 -2.07 -4.72 16.79
CA ALA A 262 -3.01 -5.82 16.65
C ALA A 262 -4.45 -5.39 17.01
N SER A 263 -4.64 -4.62 18.09
CA SER A 263 -5.94 -4.08 18.49
C SER A 263 -6.50 -3.12 17.45
N GLY A 264 -5.65 -2.23 16.89
CA GLY A 264 -6.06 -1.29 15.84
C GLY A 264 -6.45 -2.00 14.54
N GLN A 265 -5.75 -3.07 14.16
CA GLN A 265 -6.12 -3.89 12.99
C GLN A 265 -7.46 -4.60 13.19
N LEU A 266 -7.71 -5.16 14.36
CA LEU A 266 -8.98 -5.81 14.70
C LEU A 266 -10.13 -4.80 14.68
N GLU A 267 -9.95 -3.64 15.28
CA GLU A 267 -10.92 -2.54 15.27
C GLU A 267 -11.26 -2.12 13.85
N ALA A 268 -10.24 -1.91 12.99
CA ALA A 268 -10.45 -1.53 11.59
C ALA A 268 -11.24 -2.59 10.81
N GLN A 269 -10.98 -3.88 11.04
CA GLN A 269 -11.72 -4.98 10.42
C GLN A 269 -13.18 -5.01 10.87
N GLN A 270 -13.43 -4.89 12.18
CA GLN A 270 -14.78 -4.88 12.75
C GLN A 270 -15.57 -3.66 12.28
N HIS A 271 -14.94 -2.49 12.24
CA HIS A 271 -15.53 -1.26 11.70
C HIS A 271 -15.93 -1.43 10.23
N ALA A 272 -15.03 -1.93 9.38
CA ALA A 272 -15.32 -2.18 7.97
C ALA A 272 -16.49 -3.17 7.79
N GLN A 273 -16.53 -4.24 8.59
CA GLN A 273 -17.61 -5.20 8.56
C GLN A 273 -18.95 -4.57 8.97
N LEU A 274 -18.96 -3.76 10.03
CA LEU A 274 -20.16 -3.04 10.49
C LEU A 274 -20.67 -2.08 9.41
N VAL A 275 -19.80 -1.24 8.86
CA VAL A 275 -20.14 -0.29 7.78
C VAL A 275 -20.72 -1.02 6.58
N ASN A 276 -20.05 -2.07 6.09
CA ASN A 276 -20.52 -2.85 4.93
C ASN A 276 -21.86 -3.53 5.21
N THR A 277 -22.07 -4.04 6.42
CA THR A 277 -23.35 -4.66 6.82
C THR A 277 -24.48 -3.63 6.81
N LEU A 278 -24.27 -2.47 7.44
CA LEU A 278 -25.29 -1.41 7.51
C LEU A 278 -25.58 -0.83 6.12
N LEU A 279 -24.56 -0.54 5.32
CA LEU A 279 -24.74 -0.07 3.95
C LEU A 279 -25.43 -1.13 3.07
N GLY A 280 -25.15 -2.41 3.29
CA GLY A 280 -25.82 -3.52 2.61
C GLY A 280 -27.31 -3.56 2.86
N THR A 281 -27.79 -3.17 4.05
CA THR A 281 -29.24 -3.12 4.33
C THR A 281 -29.98 -2.11 3.45
N LEU A 282 -29.33 -1.03 3.00
CA LEU A 282 -29.94 -0.07 2.08
C LEU A 282 -30.24 -0.70 0.72
N ILE A 283 -29.32 -1.54 0.22
CA ILE A 283 -29.42 -2.22 -1.07
C ILE A 283 -30.48 -3.34 -1.03
N GLN A 284 -30.63 -3.97 0.15
CA GLN A 284 -31.53 -5.10 0.37
C GLN A 284 -32.92 -4.68 0.83
N SER A 285 -33.18 -3.38 0.99
CA SER A 285 -34.50 -2.88 1.40
C SER A 285 -35.55 -3.20 0.33
N GLU A 286 -36.61 -3.90 0.73
CA GLU A 286 -37.71 -4.30 -0.18
C GLU A 286 -38.74 -3.20 -0.39
N THR A 287 -38.80 -2.21 0.52
CA THR A 287 -39.74 -1.09 0.43
C THR A 287 -39.05 0.25 0.66
N PRO A 288 -39.61 1.35 0.11
CA PRO A 288 -39.08 2.71 0.35
C PRO A 288 -39.05 3.08 1.85
N GLU A 289 -40.04 2.63 2.62
CA GLU A 289 -40.11 2.87 4.06
C GLU A 289 -38.96 2.16 4.78
N ALA A 290 -38.70 0.88 4.48
CA ALA A 290 -37.57 0.12 5.03
C ALA A 290 -36.23 0.76 4.66
N GLN A 291 -36.11 1.28 3.44
CA GLN A 291 -34.92 1.99 3.01
C GLN A 291 -34.72 3.29 3.80
N ALA A 292 -35.77 4.07 4.00
CA ALA A 292 -35.73 5.31 4.78
C ALA A 292 -35.33 5.03 6.26
N ASP A 293 -35.89 3.98 6.88
CA ASP A 293 -35.54 3.57 8.24
C ASP A 293 -34.08 3.13 8.35
N ASN A 294 -33.59 2.35 7.38
CA ASN A 294 -32.19 1.92 7.36
C ASN A 294 -31.25 3.12 7.14
N TRP A 295 -31.61 4.05 6.28
CA TRP A 295 -30.86 5.28 6.09
C TRP A 295 -30.83 6.15 7.35
N GLN A 296 -31.96 6.27 8.08
CA GLN A 296 -32.01 7.01 9.33
C GLN A 296 -31.10 6.41 10.41
N ARG A 297 -30.99 5.07 10.50
CA ARG A 297 -30.06 4.38 11.41
C ARG A 297 -28.61 4.73 11.10
N ILE A 298 -28.23 4.76 9.81
CA ILE A 298 -26.88 5.16 9.39
C ILE A 298 -26.65 6.65 9.71
N ALA A 299 -27.64 7.51 9.42
CA ALA A 299 -27.53 8.96 9.62
C ALA A 299 -27.32 9.35 11.11
N ILE A 300 -27.94 8.65 12.05
CA ILE A 300 -27.76 8.89 13.49
C ILE A 300 -26.31 8.62 13.94
N HIS A 301 -25.62 7.68 13.28
CA HIS A 301 -24.26 7.27 13.60
C HIS A 301 -23.23 7.68 12.54
N PHE A 302 -23.58 8.65 11.71
CA PHE A 302 -22.80 9.03 10.52
C PHE A 302 -21.35 9.36 10.85
N ASP A 303 -21.11 10.16 11.89
CA ASP A 303 -19.78 10.62 12.28
C ASP A 303 -18.87 9.47 12.75
N VAL A 304 -19.45 8.42 13.33
CA VAL A 304 -18.70 7.26 13.82
C VAL A 304 -18.48 6.23 12.70
N LEU A 305 -19.46 6.08 11.82
CA LEU A 305 -19.38 5.10 10.72
C LEU A 305 -18.50 5.58 9.57
N LEU A 306 -18.46 6.89 9.30
CA LEU A 306 -17.74 7.48 8.17
C LEU A 306 -16.55 8.33 8.63
N ASP A 307 -15.84 7.87 9.65
CA ASP A 307 -14.69 8.53 10.27
C ASP A 307 -13.36 8.33 9.50
N ARG A 308 -13.37 7.46 8.48
CA ARG A 308 -12.18 7.10 7.71
C ARG A 308 -12.46 7.01 6.20
N PRO A 309 -11.43 7.23 5.33
CA PRO A 309 -11.59 7.26 3.87
C PRO A 309 -12.23 5.99 3.29
N GLU A 310 -11.86 4.81 3.81
CA GLU A 310 -12.33 3.51 3.33
C GLU A 310 -13.84 3.34 3.55
N ALA A 311 -14.38 3.90 4.62
CA ALA A 311 -15.82 3.89 4.89
C ALA A 311 -16.58 4.82 3.92
N VAL A 312 -15.99 5.96 3.56
CA VAL A 312 -16.54 6.86 2.53
C VAL A 312 -16.51 6.19 1.15
N ASP A 313 -15.46 5.43 0.84
CA ASP A 313 -15.38 4.65 -0.40
C ASP A 313 -16.49 3.58 -0.47
N ALA A 314 -16.74 2.88 0.64
CA ALA A 314 -17.83 1.91 0.75
C ALA A 314 -19.22 2.59 0.55
N LEU A 315 -19.44 3.77 1.13
CA LEU A 315 -20.65 4.55 0.91
C LEU A 315 -20.80 4.94 -0.57
N GLU A 316 -19.76 5.42 -1.23
CA GLU A 316 -19.80 5.80 -2.64
C GLU A 316 -20.16 4.60 -3.53
N GLN A 317 -19.62 3.41 -3.25
CA GLN A 317 -19.99 2.17 -3.95
C GLN A 317 -21.46 1.79 -3.69
N THR A 318 -21.95 1.97 -2.48
CA THR A 318 -23.35 1.72 -2.14
C THR A 318 -24.29 2.67 -2.89
N ILE A 319 -23.97 3.96 -2.94
CA ILE A 319 -24.74 4.97 -3.71
C ILE A 319 -24.80 4.58 -5.20
N LEU A 320 -23.69 4.11 -5.77
CA LEU A 320 -23.65 3.61 -7.14
C LEU A 320 -24.57 2.40 -7.33
N GLN A 321 -24.57 1.45 -6.38
CA GLN A 321 -25.47 0.28 -6.45
C GLN A 321 -26.94 0.69 -6.35
N LEU A 322 -27.29 1.63 -5.46
CA LEU A 322 -28.63 2.18 -5.38
C LEU A 322 -29.06 2.86 -6.69
N ALA A 323 -28.14 3.59 -7.33
CA ALA A 323 -28.37 4.24 -8.62
C ALA A 323 -28.76 3.25 -9.72
N VAL A 324 -27.99 2.15 -9.86
CA VAL A 324 -28.25 1.16 -10.93
C VAL A 324 -29.40 0.22 -10.62
N ARG A 325 -29.90 0.20 -9.40
CA ARG A 325 -31.11 -0.56 -8.99
C ARG A 325 -32.39 0.27 -8.99
N GLY A 326 -32.30 1.57 -9.32
CA GLY A 326 -33.46 2.48 -9.28
C GLY A 326 -33.93 2.84 -7.87
N LEU A 327 -33.03 2.75 -6.87
CA LEU A 327 -33.30 3.06 -5.46
C LEU A 327 -32.75 4.42 -5.02
N LEU A 328 -32.12 5.18 -5.93
CA LEU A 328 -31.47 6.45 -5.60
C LEU A 328 -32.38 7.67 -5.72
N VAL A 329 -33.34 7.61 -6.64
CA VAL A 329 -34.32 8.67 -6.89
C VAL A 329 -35.72 8.07 -6.96
N PRO A 330 -36.79 8.81 -6.60
CA PRO A 330 -38.14 8.32 -6.76
C PRO A 330 -38.49 8.16 -8.24
N GLN A 331 -39.22 7.08 -8.58
CA GLN A 331 -39.80 6.90 -9.90
C GLN A 331 -40.93 7.91 -10.15
N ASP A 332 -41.00 8.47 -11.34
CA ASP A 332 -42.10 9.33 -11.78
C ASP A 332 -43.02 8.52 -12.71
N PRO A 333 -44.29 8.30 -12.33
CA PRO A 333 -45.25 7.56 -13.17
C PRO A 333 -45.54 8.24 -14.51
N THR A 334 -45.17 9.51 -14.68
CA THR A 334 -45.37 10.26 -15.94
C THR A 334 -44.22 10.10 -16.92
N ASP A 335 -43.10 9.52 -16.50
CA ASP A 335 -41.98 9.23 -17.39
C ASP A 335 -42.40 8.18 -18.44
N GLU A 336 -41.90 8.32 -19.66
CA GLU A 336 -42.10 7.32 -20.71
C GLU A 336 -41.36 6.00 -20.31
N PRO A 337 -42.07 4.86 -20.16
CA PRO A 337 -41.42 3.61 -19.76
C PRO A 337 -40.35 3.18 -20.76
N ALA A 338 -39.29 2.52 -20.27
CA ALA A 338 -38.18 2.00 -21.08
C ALA A 338 -38.66 1.02 -22.18
N SER A 339 -39.74 0.29 -21.94
CA SER A 339 -40.37 -0.58 -22.96
C SER A 339 -40.82 0.19 -24.23
N VAL A 340 -41.37 1.40 -24.05
CA VAL A 340 -41.76 2.27 -25.19
C VAL A 340 -40.51 2.79 -25.90
N LEU A 341 -39.50 3.21 -25.16
CA LEU A 341 -38.21 3.62 -25.73
C LEU A 341 -37.59 2.49 -26.56
N LEU A 342 -37.54 1.26 -26.04
CA LEU A 342 -37.03 0.09 -26.75
C LEU A 342 -37.83 -0.23 -28.01
N GLN A 343 -39.15 -0.04 -27.99
CA GLN A 343 -39.99 -0.22 -29.17
C GLN A 343 -39.63 0.79 -30.26
N LYS A 344 -39.39 2.06 -29.90
CA LYS A 344 -38.94 3.10 -30.85
C LYS A 344 -37.58 2.74 -31.45
N ILE A 345 -36.63 2.31 -30.63
CA ILE A 345 -35.28 1.88 -31.09
C ILE A 345 -35.39 0.69 -32.07
N ARG A 346 -36.23 -0.31 -31.75
CA ARG A 346 -36.45 -1.47 -32.63
C ARG A 346 -37.05 -1.05 -33.96
N THR A 347 -38.03 -0.16 -33.94
CA THR A 347 -38.65 0.37 -35.16
C THR A 347 -37.65 1.12 -36.04
N GLU A 348 -36.81 1.97 -35.46
CA GLU A 348 -35.76 2.67 -36.18
C GLU A 348 -34.71 1.69 -36.74
N LYS A 349 -34.32 0.67 -35.96
CA LYS A 349 -33.43 -0.38 -36.42
C LYS A 349 -33.97 -1.13 -37.64
N ASP A 350 -35.23 -1.51 -37.61
CA ASP A 350 -35.87 -2.22 -38.73
C ASP A 350 -35.95 -1.29 -39.97
N HIS A 351 -36.20 0.00 -39.81
CA HIS A 351 -36.16 0.97 -40.87
C HIS A 351 -34.77 1.11 -41.51
N LEU A 352 -33.70 1.19 -40.69
CA LEU A 352 -32.33 1.25 -41.18
C LEU A 352 -31.89 -0.04 -41.88
N ILE A 353 -32.34 -1.21 -41.41
CA ILE A 353 -32.14 -2.50 -42.09
C ILE A 353 -32.83 -2.54 -43.43
N ALA A 354 -34.11 -2.08 -43.53
CA ALA A 354 -34.87 -2.03 -44.75
C ALA A 354 -34.24 -1.07 -45.78
N GLN A 355 -33.59 0.00 -45.34
CA GLN A 355 -32.82 0.92 -46.18
C GLN A 355 -31.43 0.37 -46.58
N GLY A 356 -31.02 -0.79 -46.08
CA GLY A 356 -29.68 -1.36 -46.33
C GLY A 356 -28.54 -0.58 -45.67
N LYS A 357 -28.82 0.31 -44.71
CA LYS A 357 -27.82 1.11 -44.01
C LYS A 357 -27.07 0.29 -42.92
N ILE A 358 -27.78 -0.65 -42.32
CA ILE A 358 -27.20 -1.57 -41.31
C ILE A 358 -27.56 -3.01 -41.68
N LYS A 359 -26.72 -3.95 -41.27
CA LYS A 359 -26.95 -5.38 -41.44
C LYS A 359 -27.86 -5.89 -40.33
N ARG A 360 -28.68 -6.91 -40.64
CA ARG A 360 -29.49 -7.60 -39.63
C ARG A 360 -28.57 -8.39 -38.71
N ASP A 361 -28.68 -8.13 -37.43
CA ASP A 361 -27.96 -8.91 -36.39
C ASP A 361 -28.55 -10.32 -36.28
N LYS A 362 -27.71 -11.23 -35.73
CA LYS A 362 -28.21 -12.53 -35.30
C LYS A 362 -29.13 -12.32 -34.10
N PRO A 363 -30.31 -12.98 -34.05
CA PRO A 363 -31.16 -12.90 -32.87
C PRO A 363 -30.38 -13.33 -31.61
N LEU A 364 -30.43 -12.50 -30.60
CA LEU A 364 -29.91 -12.85 -29.28
C LEU A 364 -31.00 -13.62 -28.50
N PRO A 365 -30.61 -14.59 -27.66
CA PRO A 365 -31.53 -15.23 -26.75
C PRO A 365 -32.16 -14.18 -25.82
N LEU A 366 -33.42 -14.38 -25.44
CA LEU A 366 -34.09 -13.55 -24.45
C LEU A 366 -33.34 -13.64 -23.11
N ILE A 367 -33.33 -12.52 -22.37
CA ILE A 367 -32.78 -12.50 -21.02
C ILE A 367 -33.71 -13.34 -20.13
N THR A 368 -33.21 -14.44 -19.59
CA THR A 368 -33.97 -15.31 -18.70
C THR A 368 -34.04 -14.72 -17.29
N ASP A 369 -35.00 -15.15 -16.46
CA ASP A 369 -35.12 -14.67 -15.09
C ASP A 369 -33.88 -15.04 -14.23
N GLU A 370 -33.22 -16.14 -14.56
CA GLU A 370 -31.96 -16.56 -13.91
C GLU A 370 -30.77 -15.64 -14.24
N GLU A 371 -30.83 -14.93 -15.38
CA GLU A 371 -29.82 -13.96 -15.80
C GLU A 371 -30.04 -12.57 -15.17
N LYS A 372 -31.21 -12.32 -14.51
CA LYS A 372 -31.56 -11.03 -13.87
C LYS A 372 -31.05 -11.03 -12.43
N PRO A 373 -30.07 -10.20 -12.07
CA PRO A 373 -29.50 -10.23 -10.71
C PRO A 373 -30.40 -9.62 -9.64
N PHE A 374 -31.45 -8.89 -10.00
CA PHE A 374 -32.45 -8.29 -9.11
C PHE A 374 -33.71 -7.89 -9.88
N GLU A 375 -34.80 -7.64 -9.16
CA GLU A 375 -36.03 -7.11 -9.72
C GLU A 375 -35.90 -5.61 -10.03
N LEU A 376 -36.45 -5.20 -11.18
CA LEU A 376 -36.41 -3.80 -11.61
C LEU A 376 -37.62 -3.04 -11.10
N PRO A 377 -37.49 -1.72 -10.84
CA PRO A 377 -38.62 -0.83 -10.61
C PRO A 377 -39.59 -0.81 -11.79
N GLN A 378 -40.82 -0.35 -11.55
CA GLN A 378 -41.82 -0.17 -12.61
C GLN A 378 -41.30 0.82 -13.67
N GLY A 379 -41.49 0.49 -14.92
CA GLY A 379 -41.05 1.33 -16.06
C GLY A 379 -39.61 1.06 -16.53
N TRP A 380 -38.83 0.25 -15.80
CA TRP A 380 -37.50 -0.19 -16.20
C TRP A 380 -37.55 -1.50 -16.99
N GLU A 381 -36.52 -1.74 -17.82
CA GLU A 381 -36.36 -2.98 -18.57
C GLU A 381 -34.94 -3.50 -18.54
N TRP A 382 -34.77 -4.83 -18.50
CA TRP A 382 -33.48 -5.45 -18.78
C TRP A 382 -33.21 -5.49 -20.27
N VAL A 383 -32.05 -4.98 -20.70
CA VAL A 383 -31.64 -4.95 -22.10
C VAL A 383 -30.23 -5.43 -22.30
N ARG A 384 -29.91 -6.00 -23.46
CA ARG A 384 -28.51 -6.18 -23.85
C ARG A 384 -28.05 -4.89 -24.54
N LEU A 385 -26.80 -4.47 -24.23
CA LEU A 385 -26.26 -3.21 -24.74
C LEU A 385 -26.40 -3.07 -26.30
N CYS A 386 -26.19 -4.16 -27.04
CA CYS A 386 -26.34 -4.16 -28.51
C CYS A 386 -27.76 -3.89 -28.99
N GLU A 387 -28.80 -4.02 -28.17
CA GLU A 387 -30.17 -3.65 -28.51
C GLU A 387 -30.35 -2.13 -28.64
N LEU A 388 -29.49 -1.36 -27.93
CA LEU A 388 -29.46 0.11 -27.99
C LEU A 388 -28.65 0.65 -29.18
N MET A 389 -28.28 -0.20 -30.15
CA MET A 389 -27.59 0.13 -31.41
C MET A 389 -26.27 0.92 -31.22
N PRO A 390 -25.34 0.51 -30.33
CA PRO A 390 -24.08 1.20 -30.18
C PRO A 390 -23.21 1.05 -31.44
N GLU A 391 -22.55 2.12 -31.84
CA GLU A 391 -21.48 2.08 -32.83
C GLU A 391 -20.16 1.80 -32.17
N PHE A 392 -19.54 0.65 -32.45
CA PHE A 392 -18.24 0.26 -31.93
C PHE A 392 -17.12 0.49 -32.94
N GLN A 393 -16.02 1.10 -32.52
CA GLN A 393 -14.82 1.29 -33.33
C GLN A 393 -13.57 0.98 -32.52
N ASN A 394 -12.74 0.03 -32.98
CA ASN A 394 -11.41 -0.18 -32.41
C ASN A 394 -10.51 1.02 -32.76
N GLY A 395 -9.59 1.36 -31.87
CA GLY A 395 -8.69 2.48 -32.06
C GLY A 395 -7.60 2.27 -33.12
N ALA A 396 -6.90 3.34 -33.44
CA ALA A 396 -5.81 3.34 -34.42
C ALA A 396 -4.60 2.55 -33.92
N SER A 397 -3.82 1.95 -34.84
CA SER A 397 -2.54 1.34 -34.50
C SER A 397 -1.61 2.36 -33.86
N SER A 398 -0.97 1.98 -32.75
CA SER A 398 -0.03 2.85 -32.02
C SER A 398 1.25 3.17 -32.80
N ARG A 399 1.49 2.52 -33.93
CA ARG A 399 2.66 2.75 -34.80
C ARG A 399 2.46 3.94 -35.74
N GLY A 400 1.21 4.32 -36.01
CA GLY A 400 0.87 5.36 -36.99
C GLY A 400 1.15 4.94 -38.44
N ASP A 401 0.91 5.88 -39.36
CA ASP A 401 1.08 5.72 -40.81
C ASP A 401 2.25 6.57 -41.31
N SER A 402 3.06 6.06 -42.23
CA SER A 402 4.14 6.84 -42.85
C SER A 402 3.58 7.98 -43.70
N GLY A 403 4.00 9.21 -43.41
CA GLY A 403 3.57 10.41 -44.18
C GLY A 403 2.23 10.99 -43.80
N GLY A 404 1.62 10.58 -42.68
CA GLY A 404 0.35 11.12 -42.16
C GLY A 404 0.50 12.48 -41.47
N GLN A 405 -0.64 13.08 -41.11
CA GLN A 405 -0.72 14.27 -40.27
C GLN A 405 -0.51 13.89 -38.80
N LEU A 406 0.30 14.67 -38.09
CA LEU A 406 0.49 14.48 -36.66
C LEU A 406 -0.80 14.83 -35.88
N ILE A 407 -1.27 13.88 -35.09
CA ILE A 407 -2.43 14.06 -34.20
C ILE A 407 -2.16 13.43 -32.84
N THR A 408 -2.75 14.01 -31.80
CA THR A 408 -2.69 13.46 -30.44
C THR A 408 -3.39 12.11 -30.38
N VAL A 409 -2.73 11.07 -29.84
CA VAL A 409 -3.29 9.74 -29.61
C VAL A 409 -3.38 9.45 -28.13
N LEU A 410 -4.57 9.12 -27.65
CA LEU A 410 -4.81 8.70 -26.28
C LEU A 410 -4.34 7.26 -26.08
N ARG A 411 -3.58 7.06 -25.01
CA ARG A 411 -3.06 5.76 -24.54
C ARG A 411 -3.68 5.44 -23.19
N LEU A 412 -3.46 4.23 -22.67
CA LEU A 412 -3.92 3.85 -21.33
C LEU A 412 -3.39 4.78 -20.22
N ALA A 413 -2.15 5.29 -20.38
CA ALA A 413 -1.54 6.24 -19.44
C ALA A 413 -2.24 7.62 -19.41
N ASP A 414 -3.01 7.94 -20.45
CA ASP A 414 -3.70 9.21 -20.58
C ASP A 414 -5.13 9.16 -19.98
N ILE A 415 -5.53 8.00 -19.45
CA ILE A 415 -6.75 7.86 -18.64
C ILE A 415 -6.37 7.85 -17.16
N LYS A 416 -6.78 8.87 -16.42
CA LYS A 416 -6.55 9.00 -14.98
C LYS A 416 -7.87 9.10 -14.23
N LYS A 417 -8.13 8.17 -13.31
CA LYS A 417 -9.40 8.13 -12.56
C LYS A 417 -10.63 8.22 -13.48
N ARG A 418 -10.62 7.44 -14.56
CA ARG A 418 -11.68 7.38 -15.61
C ARG A 418 -11.94 8.70 -16.36
N ARG A 419 -11.01 9.64 -16.31
CA ARG A 419 -11.05 10.90 -17.04
C ARG A 419 -9.91 10.99 -18.03
N ILE A 420 -10.16 11.60 -19.18
CA ILE A 420 -9.14 11.85 -20.21
C ILE A 420 -8.22 12.98 -19.73
N SER A 421 -6.92 12.71 -19.68
CA SER A 421 -5.87 13.68 -19.39
C SER A 421 -5.07 13.96 -20.67
N LEU A 422 -4.93 15.23 -21.02
CA LEU A 422 -4.12 15.66 -22.17
C LEU A 422 -2.72 16.13 -21.75
N ILE A 423 -2.31 15.83 -20.52
CA ILE A 423 -0.97 16.14 -19.99
C ILE A 423 -0.03 15.01 -20.44
N ASP A 424 1.07 15.36 -21.11
CA ASP A 424 2.10 14.40 -21.57
C ASP A 424 1.59 13.36 -22.59
N THR A 425 0.74 13.81 -23.52
CA THR A 425 0.20 12.99 -24.60
C THR A 425 1.24 12.77 -25.72
N ARG A 426 1.10 11.65 -26.44
CA ARG A 426 1.89 11.35 -27.62
C ARG A 426 1.17 11.78 -28.89
N GLN A 427 1.93 12.26 -29.89
CA GLN A 427 1.44 12.45 -31.24
C GLN A 427 1.99 11.34 -32.16
N ILE A 428 1.13 10.91 -33.11
CA ILE A 428 1.51 9.96 -34.16
C ILE A 428 1.01 10.48 -35.52
N PRO A 429 1.70 10.15 -36.62
CA PRO A 429 1.21 10.46 -37.95
C PRO A 429 0.07 9.52 -38.34
N ILE A 430 -1.06 10.07 -38.81
CA ILE A 430 -2.22 9.31 -39.27
C ILE A 430 -2.68 9.90 -40.60
N ALA A 431 -3.12 9.04 -41.52
CA ALA A 431 -3.66 9.48 -42.79
C ALA A 431 -4.90 10.39 -42.57
N PRO A 432 -5.00 11.55 -43.23
CA PRO A 432 -6.11 12.49 -43.01
C PRO A 432 -7.50 11.86 -43.16
N ALA A 433 -7.66 10.90 -44.05
CA ALA A 433 -8.93 10.17 -44.25
C ALA A 433 -9.34 9.32 -43.04
N ASP A 434 -8.36 8.83 -42.27
CA ASP A 434 -8.61 8.00 -41.10
C ASP A 434 -8.80 8.80 -39.79
N ILE A 435 -8.38 10.08 -39.78
CA ILE A 435 -8.54 10.94 -38.59
C ILE A 435 -10.04 11.06 -38.22
N ALA A 436 -10.90 11.29 -39.20
CA ALA A 436 -12.34 11.42 -39.00
C ALA A 436 -12.96 10.15 -38.39
N LYS A 437 -12.44 8.96 -38.74
CA LYS A 437 -12.88 7.66 -38.24
C LYS A 437 -12.60 7.47 -36.73
N TYR A 438 -11.46 7.99 -36.27
CA TYR A 438 -11.00 7.81 -34.89
C TYR A 438 -11.24 9.03 -34.01
N ARG A 439 -11.81 10.12 -34.54
CA ARG A 439 -12.06 11.35 -33.80
C ARG A 439 -13.06 11.11 -32.68
N LEU A 440 -12.76 11.67 -31.51
CA LEU A 440 -13.62 11.62 -30.33
C LEU A 440 -14.61 12.78 -30.30
N GLU A 441 -15.82 12.48 -29.92
CA GLU A 441 -16.88 13.44 -29.67
C GLU A 441 -17.33 13.40 -28.20
N ALA A 442 -17.95 14.47 -27.73
CA ALA A 442 -18.56 14.47 -26.41
C ALA A 442 -19.70 13.45 -26.32
N GLY A 443 -19.64 12.57 -25.34
CA GLY A 443 -20.57 11.46 -25.18
C GLY A 443 -20.02 10.10 -25.65
N ASP A 444 -18.87 10.08 -26.36
CA ASP A 444 -18.19 8.83 -26.66
C ASP A 444 -17.68 8.15 -25.37
N ILE A 445 -17.75 6.83 -25.32
CA ILE A 445 -17.23 6.03 -24.23
C ILE A 445 -16.03 5.22 -24.73
N LEU A 446 -14.85 5.47 -24.17
CA LEU A 446 -13.65 4.68 -24.44
C LEU A 446 -13.59 3.49 -23.47
N ILE A 447 -13.77 2.29 -24.00
CA ILE A 447 -13.70 1.05 -23.24
C ILE A 447 -12.30 0.49 -23.35
N THR A 448 -11.64 0.25 -22.20
CA THR A 448 -10.30 -0.34 -22.17
C THR A 448 -10.35 -1.78 -22.67
N ARG A 449 -9.76 -2.05 -23.83
CA ARG A 449 -9.83 -3.33 -24.52
C ARG A 449 -8.87 -4.37 -23.96
N VAL A 450 -7.63 -3.98 -23.63
CA VAL A 450 -6.55 -4.91 -23.24
C VAL A 450 -5.69 -4.32 -22.15
N ASN A 451 -5.41 -5.12 -21.11
CA ASN A 451 -4.46 -4.81 -20.03
C ASN A 451 -4.10 -6.09 -19.25
N GLY A 452 -3.01 -6.07 -18.48
CA GLY A 452 -2.67 -7.12 -17.52
C GLY A 452 -3.59 -7.16 -16.29
N SER A 453 -4.13 -5.99 -15.87
CA SER A 453 -5.01 -5.88 -14.70
C SER A 453 -6.48 -6.09 -15.08
N ALA A 454 -7.17 -6.98 -14.35
CA ALA A 454 -8.62 -7.20 -14.46
C ALA A 454 -9.43 -5.93 -14.10
N GLU A 455 -8.91 -5.10 -13.23
CA GLU A 455 -9.57 -3.86 -12.80
C GLU A 455 -9.64 -2.81 -13.90
N ILE A 456 -8.70 -2.85 -14.86
CA ILE A 456 -8.57 -1.85 -15.92
C ILE A 456 -9.30 -2.30 -17.19
N VAL A 457 -9.25 -3.60 -17.54
CA VAL A 457 -9.92 -4.12 -18.74
C VAL A 457 -11.42 -3.97 -18.62
N GLY A 458 -12.05 -3.49 -19.68
CA GLY A 458 -13.48 -3.24 -19.74
C GLY A 458 -13.94 -1.99 -18.96
N GLN A 459 -13.04 -1.11 -18.49
CA GLN A 459 -13.45 0.17 -17.91
C GLN A 459 -14.07 1.07 -18.97
N PHE A 460 -15.21 1.68 -18.63
CA PHE A 460 -15.90 2.68 -19.43
C PHE A 460 -15.40 4.08 -19.02
N ASN A 461 -14.80 4.79 -19.97
CA ASN A 461 -14.21 6.10 -19.75
C ASN A 461 -14.94 7.10 -20.63
N LEU A 462 -15.77 7.94 -20.02
CA LEU A 462 -16.58 8.92 -20.75
C LEU A 462 -15.72 10.06 -21.28
N CYS A 463 -15.92 10.40 -22.56
CA CYS A 463 -15.46 11.63 -23.16
C CYS A 463 -16.49 12.74 -22.86
N ASP A 464 -16.33 13.45 -21.74
CA ASP A 464 -17.28 14.45 -21.23
C ASP A 464 -17.31 15.76 -22.04
N ARG A 465 -16.31 15.96 -22.90
CA ARG A 465 -16.14 17.16 -23.74
C ARG A 465 -15.49 16.81 -25.08
N PRO A 466 -15.62 17.64 -26.11
CA PRO A 466 -14.90 17.43 -27.36
C PRO A 466 -13.37 17.45 -27.09
N VAL A 467 -12.66 16.47 -27.64
CA VAL A 467 -11.21 16.34 -27.52
C VAL A 467 -10.61 16.24 -28.92
N ASP A 468 -9.64 17.11 -29.21
CA ASP A 468 -8.90 17.02 -30.48
C ASP A 468 -7.81 15.94 -30.40
N ALA A 469 -8.25 14.71 -30.29
CA ALA A 469 -7.42 13.52 -30.20
C ALA A 469 -8.13 12.32 -30.82
N ILE A 470 -7.33 11.34 -31.21
CA ILE A 470 -7.77 9.98 -31.51
C ILE A 470 -7.37 9.05 -30.36
N TYR A 471 -7.69 7.78 -30.45
CA TYR A 471 -7.38 6.78 -29.43
C TYR A 471 -6.69 5.55 -30.04
N CYS A 472 -5.79 4.91 -29.29
CA CYS A 472 -5.03 3.74 -29.75
C CYS A 472 -5.88 2.45 -29.69
N ASP A 473 -5.36 1.39 -30.29
CA ASP A 473 -5.95 0.06 -30.41
C ASP A 473 -6.12 -0.70 -29.08
N HIS A 474 -5.66 -0.11 -27.96
CA HIS A 474 -5.96 -0.57 -26.61
C HIS A 474 -7.35 -0.18 -26.13
N PHE A 475 -8.09 0.60 -26.92
CA PHE A 475 -9.46 1.02 -26.65
C PHE A 475 -10.44 0.56 -27.73
N ILE A 476 -11.68 0.39 -27.30
CA ILE A 476 -12.87 0.35 -28.17
C ILE A 476 -13.66 1.62 -27.87
N ARG A 477 -13.90 2.48 -28.88
CA ARG A 477 -14.89 3.55 -28.78
C ARG A 477 -16.28 2.97 -28.92
N MET A 478 -17.17 3.32 -28.02
CA MET A 478 -18.60 3.12 -28.13
C MET A 478 -19.25 4.48 -28.23
N ARG A 479 -20.00 4.68 -29.32
CA ARG A 479 -20.87 5.83 -29.54
C ARG A 479 -22.30 5.34 -29.56
N ILE A 480 -23.16 5.99 -28.82
CA ILE A 480 -24.55 5.59 -28.67
C ILE A 480 -25.43 6.84 -28.75
N ASP A 481 -26.63 6.70 -29.36
CA ASP A 481 -27.56 7.82 -29.47
C ASP A 481 -28.05 8.22 -28.07
N ARG A 482 -27.94 9.50 -27.76
CA ARG A 482 -28.41 10.10 -26.48
C ARG A 482 -29.92 9.97 -26.29
N GLN A 483 -30.67 9.71 -27.35
CA GLN A 483 -32.11 9.42 -27.28
C GLN A 483 -32.37 7.96 -26.85
N CYS A 484 -31.36 7.08 -26.93
CA CYS A 484 -31.46 5.70 -26.48
C CYS A 484 -31.04 5.53 -25.05
N ILE A 485 -29.92 6.15 -24.68
CA ILE A 485 -29.38 6.13 -23.32
C ILE A 485 -28.48 7.35 -23.12
N ALA A 486 -28.58 7.98 -21.96
CA ALA A 486 -27.67 9.06 -21.58
C ALA A 486 -26.22 8.52 -21.44
N PRO A 487 -25.21 9.10 -22.15
CA PRO A 487 -23.84 8.61 -22.11
C PRO A 487 -23.25 8.56 -20.70
N ASP A 488 -23.60 9.55 -19.86
CA ASP A 488 -23.19 9.60 -18.45
C ASP A 488 -23.76 8.41 -17.65
N PHE A 489 -25.04 8.05 -17.87
CA PHE A 489 -25.68 6.90 -17.25
C PHE A 489 -25.06 5.59 -17.75
N CYS A 490 -24.78 5.50 -19.05
CA CYS A 490 -24.11 4.33 -19.62
C CYS A 490 -22.70 4.14 -19.04
N ALA A 491 -21.91 5.21 -18.87
CA ALA A 491 -20.61 5.18 -18.24
C ALA A 491 -20.72 4.72 -16.77
N LEU A 492 -21.73 5.22 -16.05
CA LEU A 492 -22.04 4.83 -14.67
C LEU A 492 -22.36 3.34 -14.56
N LEU A 493 -23.16 2.78 -15.46
CA LEU A 493 -23.43 1.34 -15.51
C LEU A 493 -22.11 0.54 -15.67
N GLY A 494 -21.20 0.99 -16.54
CA GLY A 494 -19.88 0.37 -16.70
C GLY A 494 -18.99 0.41 -15.46
N GLU A 495 -19.33 1.25 -14.47
CA GLU A 495 -18.66 1.29 -13.16
C GLU A 495 -19.26 0.32 -12.15
N SER A 496 -20.51 -0.06 -12.34
CA SER A 496 -21.26 -0.85 -11.39
C SER A 496 -20.67 -2.25 -11.21
N PRO A 497 -20.73 -2.84 -10.00
CA PRO A 497 -20.25 -4.19 -9.75
C PRO A 497 -20.85 -5.21 -10.71
N ILE A 498 -22.14 -5.11 -11.02
CA ILE A 498 -22.86 -6.01 -11.92
C ILE A 498 -22.22 -6.09 -13.30
N VAL A 499 -21.97 -4.93 -13.90
CA VAL A 499 -21.35 -4.85 -15.22
C VAL A 499 -19.88 -5.23 -15.15
N ARG A 500 -19.18 -4.86 -14.07
CA ARG A 500 -17.76 -5.23 -13.86
C ARG A 500 -17.57 -6.73 -13.72
N GLU A 501 -18.39 -7.41 -12.93
CA GLU A 501 -18.36 -8.88 -12.77
C GLU A 501 -18.68 -9.57 -14.09
N SER A 502 -19.72 -9.11 -14.82
CA SER A 502 -20.07 -9.63 -16.14
C SER A 502 -18.91 -9.48 -17.13
N ILE A 503 -18.23 -8.33 -17.17
CA ILE A 503 -17.07 -8.12 -18.04
C ILE A 503 -15.93 -9.07 -17.66
N GLN A 504 -15.65 -9.27 -16.36
CA GLN A 504 -14.58 -10.14 -15.89
C GLN A 504 -14.79 -11.60 -16.29
N SER A 505 -16.05 -12.06 -16.31
CA SER A 505 -16.40 -13.42 -16.76
C SER A 505 -16.16 -13.63 -18.26
N LEU A 506 -16.12 -12.55 -19.05
CA LEU A 506 -15.94 -12.56 -20.50
C LEU A 506 -14.47 -12.38 -20.95
N PHE A 507 -13.51 -12.27 -20.04
CA PHE A 507 -12.10 -12.05 -20.41
C PHE A 507 -11.52 -13.21 -21.22
N ILE A 508 -10.86 -12.87 -22.31
CA ILE A 508 -9.93 -13.78 -22.99
C ILE A 508 -8.53 -13.46 -22.49
N THR A 509 -7.87 -14.47 -21.89
CA THR A 509 -6.52 -14.31 -21.34
C THR A 509 -5.49 -14.95 -22.27
N THR A 510 -4.52 -14.17 -22.73
CA THR A 510 -3.42 -14.63 -23.58
C THR A 510 -2.11 -13.99 -23.11
N ALA A 511 -1.09 -14.79 -22.85
CA ALA A 511 0.24 -14.34 -22.41
C ALA A 511 0.22 -13.32 -21.24
N GLY A 512 -0.67 -13.55 -20.25
CA GLY A 512 -0.80 -12.69 -19.08
C GLY A 512 -1.62 -11.40 -19.30
N GLN A 513 -2.07 -11.15 -20.53
CA GLN A 513 -2.98 -10.03 -20.84
C GLN A 513 -4.43 -10.50 -20.92
N LYS A 514 -5.33 -9.72 -20.36
CA LYS A 514 -6.77 -9.89 -20.45
C LYS A 514 -7.32 -9.00 -21.55
N THR A 515 -8.28 -9.51 -22.32
CA THR A 515 -8.84 -8.79 -23.48
C THR A 515 -10.35 -8.96 -23.53
N VAL A 516 -11.05 -7.88 -23.90
CA VAL A 516 -12.46 -7.89 -24.30
C VAL A 516 -12.60 -7.45 -25.76
N ASN A 517 -13.69 -7.86 -26.39
CA ASN A 517 -14.02 -7.49 -27.76
C ASN A 517 -15.40 -6.80 -27.83
N GLN A 518 -15.74 -6.26 -29.00
CA GLN A 518 -17.02 -5.55 -29.22
C GLN A 518 -18.23 -6.45 -28.94
N GLY A 519 -18.14 -7.77 -29.29
CA GLY A 519 -19.21 -8.71 -29.03
C GLY A 519 -19.43 -8.95 -27.53
N HIS A 520 -18.34 -9.04 -26.75
CA HIS A 520 -18.42 -9.14 -25.28
C HIS A 520 -19.10 -7.90 -24.69
N ILE A 521 -18.73 -6.71 -25.14
CA ILE A 521 -19.34 -5.46 -24.64
C ILE A 521 -20.81 -5.38 -25.06
N GLY A 522 -21.14 -5.72 -26.31
CA GLY A 522 -22.53 -5.70 -26.81
C GLY A 522 -23.45 -6.70 -26.10
N SER A 523 -22.93 -7.80 -25.56
CA SER A 523 -23.71 -8.81 -24.83
C SER A 523 -24.00 -8.44 -23.36
N LEU A 524 -23.39 -7.38 -22.82
CA LEU A 524 -23.62 -6.94 -21.45
C LEU A 524 -25.08 -6.62 -21.21
N GLN A 525 -25.59 -7.03 -20.07
CA GLN A 525 -26.96 -6.76 -19.64
C GLN A 525 -27.01 -5.49 -18.79
N PHE A 526 -27.92 -4.59 -19.12
CA PHE A 526 -28.11 -3.32 -18.46
C PHE A 526 -29.54 -3.19 -17.93
N PRO A 527 -29.71 -2.66 -16.72
CA PRO A 527 -31.01 -2.15 -16.29
C PRO A 527 -31.22 -0.78 -16.96
N LEU A 528 -32.25 -0.64 -17.78
CA LEU A 528 -32.54 0.57 -18.52
C LEU A 528 -33.75 1.29 -17.90
N PRO A 529 -33.55 2.46 -17.25
CA PRO A 529 -34.64 3.32 -16.79
C PRO A 529 -35.27 4.17 -17.92
N PRO A 530 -36.43 4.79 -17.66
CA PRO A 530 -36.91 5.91 -18.47
C PRO A 530 -35.84 6.97 -18.68
N LEU A 531 -35.79 7.58 -19.86
CA LEU A 531 -34.71 8.51 -20.23
C LEU A 531 -34.56 9.69 -19.24
N GLU A 532 -35.68 10.27 -18.82
CA GLU A 532 -35.70 11.38 -17.86
C GLU A 532 -35.17 10.95 -16.48
N GLU A 533 -35.48 9.72 -16.10
CA GLU A 533 -34.97 9.16 -14.84
C GLU A 533 -33.45 8.95 -14.89
N GLN A 534 -32.87 8.56 -16.05
CA GLN A 534 -31.41 8.47 -16.21
C GLN A 534 -30.72 9.80 -15.85
N PHE A 535 -31.26 10.94 -16.30
CA PHE A 535 -30.72 12.26 -15.99
C PHE A 535 -30.85 12.61 -14.50
N ARG A 536 -31.99 12.29 -13.87
CA ARG A 536 -32.18 12.48 -12.42
C ARG A 536 -31.18 11.66 -11.61
N ILE A 537 -30.98 10.38 -11.97
CA ILE A 537 -30.01 9.49 -11.32
C ILE A 537 -28.60 10.04 -11.44
N VAL A 538 -28.16 10.42 -12.65
CA VAL A 538 -26.80 10.96 -12.88
C VAL A 538 -26.58 12.24 -12.07
N THR A 539 -27.56 13.15 -12.08
CA THR A 539 -27.48 14.41 -11.33
C THR A 539 -27.33 14.12 -9.82
N ARG A 540 -28.22 13.29 -9.28
CA ARG A 540 -28.20 12.95 -7.85
C ARG A 540 -26.93 12.22 -7.42
N LEU A 541 -26.46 11.27 -8.23
CA LEU A 541 -25.20 10.58 -7.98
C LEU A 541 -24.00 11.55 -7.93
N ASN A 542 -23.92 12.47 -8.89
CA ASN A 542 -22.82 13.44 -8.94
C ASN A 542 -22.84 14.39 -7.72
N GLU A 543 -24.01 14.83 -7.27
CA GLU A 543 -24.15 15.59 -6.03
C GLU A 543 -23.59 14.81 -4.82
N LEU A 544 -23.99 13.55 -4.66
CA LEU A 544 -23.56 12.70 -3.57
C LEU A 544 -22.06 12.37 -3.65
N ARG A 545 -21.53 12.12 -4.85
CA ARG A 545 -20.08 11.92 -5.05
C ARG A 545 -19.26 13.15 -4.66
N ASN A 546 -19.74 14.35 -4.95
CA ASN A 546 -19.10 15.58 -4.52
C ASN A 546 -19.07 15.68 -2.98
N LEU A 547 -20.17 15.37 -2.32
CA LEU A 547 -20.24 15.33 -0.84
C LEU A 547 -19.29 14.28 -0.25
N CYS A 548 -19.20 13.08 -0.85
CA CYS A 548 -18.24 12.05 -0.45
C CYS A 548 -16.79 12.52 -0.64
N ALA A 549 -16.49 13.21 -1.74
CA ALA A 549 -15.16 13.76 -2.00
C ALA A 549 -14.78 14.84 -0.97
N ASP A 550 -15.69 15.73 -0.63
CA ASP A 550 -15.50 16.76 0.41
C ASP A 550 -15.29 16.13 1.81
N LEU A 551 -16.10 15.14 2.15
CA LEU A 551 -15.95 14.41 3.41
C LEU A 551 -14.59 13.72 3.49
N ARG A 552 -14.20 13.00 2.44
CA ARG A 552 -12.88 12.33 2.36
C ARG A 552 -11.74 13.35 2.51
N ALA A 553 -11.83 14.51 1.85
CA ALA A 553 -10.83 15.56 1.95
C ALA A 553 -10.69 16.08 3.39
N ARG A 554 -11.80 16.29 4.11
CA ARG A 554 -11.80 16.72 5.51
C ARG A 554 -11.20 15.68 6.45
N ILE A 555 -11.53 14.39 6.27
CA ILE A 555 -10.96 13.28 7.04
C ILE A 555 -9.44 13.24 6.84
N LEU A 556 -8.97 13.27 5.59
CA LEU A 556 -7.54 13.23 5.28
C LEU A 556 -6.79 14.47 5.83
N ALA A 557 -7.40 15.64 5.81
CA ALA A 557 -6.84 16.84 6.42
C ALA A 557 -6.73 16.70 7.94
N GLY A 558 -7.76 16.17 8.61
CA GLY A 558 -7.74 15.85 10.04
C GLY A 558 -6.63 14.87 10.41
N GLN A 559 -6.51 13.77 9.65
CA GLN A 559 -5.44 12.78 9.83
C GLN A 559 -4.04 13.37 9.62
N ALA A 560 -3.87 14.30 8.68
CA ALA A 560 -2.60 15.00 8.46
C ALA A 560 -2.24 15.90 9.67
N VAL A 561 -3.20 16.60 10.26
CA VAL A 561 -2.99 17.39 11.47
C VAL A 561 -2.59 16.50 12.65
N GLN A 562 -3.28 15.38 12.87
CA GLN A 562 -2.94 14.42 13.93
C GLN A 562 -1.51 13.86 13.75
N ARG A 563 -1.13 13.51 12.52
CA ARG A 563 0.23 13.03 12.20
C ARG A 563 1.28 14.10 12.50
N ASN A 564 1.07 15.34 12.04
CA ASN A 564 2.00 16.45 12.28
C ASN A 564 2.15 16.75 13.78
N LEU A 565 1.07 16.66 14.55
CA LEU A 565 1.11 16.83 16.00
C LEU A 565 1.92 15.70 16.66
N ALA A 566 1.69 14.45 16.26
CA ALA A 566 2.46 13.32 16.76
C ALA A 566 3.96 13.45 16.42
N ASP A 567 4.29 13.87 15.19
CA ASP A 567 5.69 14.12 14.76
C ASP A 567 6.33 15.25 15.58
N ALA A 568 5.60 16.33 15.86
CA ALA A 568 6.08 17.44 16.69
C ALA A 568 6.32 17.02 18.14
N LEU A 569 5.45 16.19 18.72
CA LEU A 569 5.61 15.66 20.07
C LEU A 569 6.82 14.73 20.18
N VAL A 570 7.07 13.91 19.16
CA VAL A 570 8.26 13.04 19.09
C VAL A 570 9.55 13.85 18.93
N ALA A 571 9.51 14.96 18.18
CA ALA A 571 10.68 15.81 17.93
C ALA A 571 11.04 16.72 19.13
N SER A 572 10.11 16.96 20.06
CA SER A 572 10.33 17.84 21.24
C SER A 572 11.00 17.10 22.42
N ASP A 573 11.12 15.80 22.37
CA ASP A 573 11.75 14.92 23.39
C ASP A 573 13.14 14.44 22.96
#